data_fb3e57af900ee48b241170f31538eaad
#
_entry.id   fb3e57af900ee48b241170f31538eaad
#
_cell.length_a   1.000
_cell.length_b   1.000
_cell.length_c   1.000
_cell.angle_alpha   90.00
_cell.angle_beta   90.00
_cell.angle_gamma   90.00
#
_symmetry.space_group_name_H-M   'P 1'
#
loop_
_entity.id
_entity.type
_entity.pdbx_description
1 polymer ?
#
loop_
_entity_poly.entity_id
_entity_poly.type
_entity_poly.pdbx_seq_one_letter_code
_entity_poly.pdbx_strand_id
1 'polypeptide(L)'
;MPATVTVNMMTVVHKSSNGISQAFPDVCKTPAAPSPLPIPYPNIAMSSNAADTASTVKADGNAIMIKTSKYSMSSGDEAGSLMGLVSNKVKGSANPQSFSMDVKADGSNVFRQLDMMLQNGGSMPVNTLPGVNMQPPKPGPAKPLNYDQWKIVEVRWSDPKLKCGDMVKIRTKTEKYPDGVPIAHVIHKTGTKAVHALVKGKVSGNAVQIDWITWNGPWHKNPTKLKVKAHGGGGVKESSNELEIEVPAEFTDRVHVPAANNSAEVLQEATVPSFTILGLSFGKKKVIRGTGNFVAGEYGYDISVNKGVFQIHCKMKITPKRHVKTGKRLKRAMKKWKQEIEGVWDRKWKEHRINCQRGDRCDCPGGCCLFPIRVKCSFVTSGEHVNVSLWPGAPSGAASAGGNPGWWDSSNWYERTSGAEGNGAVVHAHEFGHTIGMEDEYRGGSTIAECFDVPGSIMQSGTQVMKAHWERHPASGKSIHARFLDGVKDKKYKLIPV
;
A
#
# COMPACT_ATOMS: atom_id res chain seq x y z
N MET A 1 -44.37 2.48 -4.44
CA MET A 1 -43.70 2.55 -5.77
C MET A 1 -42.23 2.19 -5.56
N PRO A 2 -41.59 1.47 -6.48
CA PRO A 2 -40.18 1.18 -6.35
C PRO A 2 -39.37 2.47 -6.26
N ALA A 3 -38.32 2.48 -5.45
CA ALA A 3 -37.45 3.64 -5.33
C ALA A 3 -36.67 3.88 -6.63
N THR A 4 -36.62 5.16 -7.08
CA THR A 4 -35.93 5.53 -8.33
C THR A 4 -34.55 6.12 -8.10
N VAL A 5 -34.26 6.54 -6.87
CA VAL A 5 -32.99 7.14 -6.48
C VAL A 5 -32.04 6.05 -5.97
N THR A 6 -30.78 6.12 -6.37
CA THR A 6 -29.74 5.16 -5.96
C THR A 6 -28.56 5.85 -5.28
N VAL A 7 -28.02 5.18 -4.28
CA VAL A 7 -26.78 5.53 -3.58
C VAL A 7 -25.87 4.29 -3.63
N ASN A 8 -24.64 4.45 -4.13
CA ASN A 8 -23.69 3.35 -4.35
C ASN A 8 -24.30 2.17 -5.14
N MET A 9 -25.08 2.47 -6.17
CA MET A 9 -25.82 1.52 -7.03
C MET A 9 -26.98 0.76 -6.37
N MET A 10 -27.29 1.00 -5.10
CA MET A 10 -28.41 0.42 -4.37
C MET A 10 -29.51 1.48 -4.20
N THR A 11 -30.78 1.09 -4.31
CA THR A 11 -31.89 2.02 -4.14
C THR A 11 -31.96 2.50 -2.68
N VAL A 12 -32.28 3.79 -2.50
CA VAL A 12 -32.55 4.34 -1.17
C VAL A 12 -33.83 3.77 -0.61
N VAL A 13 -33.95 3.70 0.71
CA VAL A 13 -35.12 3.19 1.39
C VAL A 13 -35.99 4.37 1.87
N HIS A 14 -37.29 4.28 1.64
CA HIS A 14 -38.30 5.22 2.15
C HIS A 14 -39.62 4.49 2.38
N LYS A 15 -40.57 5.14 2.99
CA LYS A 15 -41.86 4.54 3.39
C LYS A 15 -42.57 3.76 2.28
N SER A 16 -42.49 4.24 1.05
CA SER A 16 -43.18 3.64 -0.11
C SER A 16 -42.26 2.77 -0.98
N SER A 17 -41.05 2.44 -0.55
CA SER A 17 -40.06 1.67 -1.35
C SER A 17 -40.29 0.17 -1.38
N ASN A 18 -41.30 -0.33 -0.65
CA ASN A 18 -41.61 -1.76 -0.51
C ASN A 18 -40.44 -2.60 0.02
N GLY A 19 -39.65 -2.01 0.90
CA GLY A 19 -38.56 -2.70 1.59
C GLY A 19 -39.10 -3.68 2.63
N ILE A 20 -38.51 -4.87 2.68
CA ILE A 20 -38.82 -5.92 3.65
C ILE A 20 -37.50 -6.43 4.21
N SER A 21 -37.39 -6.46 5.53
CA SER A 21 -36.28 -7.13 6.22
C SER A 21 -36.84 -8.30 7.01
N GLN A 22 -36.24 -9.47 6.84
CA GLN A 22 -36.61 -10.70 7.53
C GLN A 22 -35.43 -11.23 8.30
N ALA A 23 -35.66 -11.60 9.57
CA ALA A 23 -34.68 -12.24 10.41
C ALA A 23 -35.26 -13.53 11.03
N PHE A 24 -34.38 -14.49 11.26
CA PHE A 24 -34.68 -15.78 11.88
C PHE A 24 -33.41 -16.36 12.49
N PRO A 25 -33.44 -17.01 13.65
CA PRO A 25 -34.58 -17.16 14.58
C PRO A 25 -34.75 -15.91 15.47
N ASP A 26 -35.99 -15.58 15.76
CA ASP A 26 -36.38 -14.67 16.84
C ASP A 26 -36.90 -15.52 18.02
N VAL A 27 -36.06 -15.79 19.00
CA VAL A 27 -36.41 -16.70 20.10
C VAL A 27 -37.18 -15.95 21.16
N CYS A 28 -38.46 -16.22 21.25
CA CYS A 28 -39.36 -15.61 22.22
C CYS A 28 -39.93 -16.60 23.23
N LYS A 29 -40.13 -16.12 24.44
CA LYS A 29 -40.80 -16.90 25.53
C LYS A 29 -42.28 -17.01 25.21
N THR A 30 -42.72 -18.23 24.92
CA THR A 30 -44.12 -18.52 24.59
C THR A 30 -44.82 -19.13 25.79
N PRO A 31 -46.03 -18.66 26.13
CA PRO A 31 -46.82 -19.25 27.24
C PRO A 31 -47.02 -20.74 27.03
N ALA A 32 -46.63 -21.52 28.01
CA ALA A 32 -46.85 -22.98 28.08
C ALA A 32 -46.85 -23.42 29.55
N ALA A 33 -47.61 -24.48 29.86
CA ALA A 33 -47.58 -25.10 31.19
C ALA A 33 -46.57 -26.26 31.22
N PRO A 34 -45.78 -26.45 32.26
CA PRO A 34 -45.71 -25.71 33.54
C PRO A 34 -44.83 -24.45 33.50
N SER A 35 -44.11 -24.20 32.41
CA SER A 35 -43.23 -23.01 32.26
C SER A 35 -43.16 -22.53 30.82
N PRO A 36 -42.87 -21.23 30.59
CA PRO A 36 -42.72 -20.71 29.25
C PRO A 36 -41.65 -21.46 28.40
N LEU A 37 -41.97 -21.70 27.15
CA LEU A 37 -41.03 -22.35 26.21
C LEU A 37 -40.35 -21.29 25.31
N PRO A 38 -39.04 -21.37 25.11
CA PRO A 38 -38.34 -20.58 24.11
C PRO A 38 -38.60 -21.15 22.70
N ILE A 39 -39.41 -20.45 21.89
CA ILE A 39 -39.76 -20.86 20.54
C ILE A 39 -39.16 -19.89 19.53
N PRO A 40 -38.49 -20.37 18.46
CA PRO A 40 -38.00 -19.51 17.40
C PRO A 40 -39.13 -19.12 16.45
N TYR A 41 -39.27 -17.80 16.21
CA TYR A 41 -40.24 -17.22 15.28
C TYR A 41 -39.52 -16.53 14.12
N PRO A 42 -40.16 -16.38 12.93
CA PRO A 42 -39.75 -15.42 11.95
C PRO A 42 -40.04 -14.00 12.45
N ASN A 43 -39.20 -13.04 12.11
CA ASN A 43 -39.45 -11.64 12.42
C ASN A 43 -39.32 -10.81 11.14
N ILE A 44 -40.37 -10.09 10.77
CA ILE A 44 -40.49 -9.37 9.49
C ILE A 44 -40.75 -7.90 9.79
N ALA A 45 -39.90 -7.02 9.26
CA ALA A 45 -40.07 -5.56 9.33
C ALA A 45 -40.19 -4.96 7.92
N MET A 46 -41.05 -3.94 7.76
CA MET A 46 -41.41 -3.38 6.47
C MET A 46 -41.13 -1.87 6.39
N SER A 47 -40.70 -1.39 5.22
CA SER A 47 -40.44 0.03 4.99
C SER A 47 -41.68 0.92 5.16
N SER A 48 -42.91 0.37 5.03
CA SER A 48 -44.14 1.10 5.33
C SER A 48 -44.19 1.65 6.75
N ASN A 49 -43.44 1.03 7.66
CA ASN A 49 -43.27 1.46 9.05
C ASN A 49 -42.03 2.33 9.28
N ALA A 50 -41.44 2.90 8.22
CA ALA A 50 -40.30 3.78 8.35
C ALA A 50 -40.60 5.01 9.20
N ALA A 51 -39.73 5.26 10.18
CA ALA A 51 -39.81 6.37 11.12
C ALA A 51 -38.40 6.96 11.36
N ASP A 52 -38.35 8.15 11.94
CA ASP A 52 -37.13 8.90 12.23
C ASP A 52 -36.25 9.08 10.97
N THR A 53 -36.90 9.33 9.85
CA THR A 53 -36.32 9.52 8.53
C THR A 53 -35.65 10.88 8.38
N ALA A 54 -34.90 11.09 7.29
CA ALA A 54 -34.33 12.41 6.96
C ALA A 54 -35.39 13.50 6.96
N SER A 55 -35.05 14.67 7.49
CA SER A 55 -35.98 15.81 7.62
C SER A 55 -36.10 16.63 6.34
N THR A 56 -34.97 16.80 5.61
CA THR A 56 -34.92 17.68 4.43
C THR A 56 -34.77 16.91 3.13
N VAL A 57 -34.19 15.71 3.16
CA VAL A 57 -33.88 14.93 1.96
C VAL A 57 -34.99 13.93 1.63
N LYS A 58 -35.52 14.04 0.42
CA LYS A 58 -36.62 13.18 -0.07
C LYS A 58 -36.21 12.47 -1.37
N ALA A 59 -36.70 11.25 -1.54
CA ALA A 59 -36.69 10.52 -2.80
C ALA A 59 -38.10 10.05 -3.12
N ASP A 60 -38.51 10.18 -4.39
CA ASP A 60 -39.85 9.80 -4.85
C ASP A 60 -40.99 10.41 -3.99
N GLY A 61 -40.78 11.66 -3.53
CA GLY A 61 -41.72 12.40 -2.66
C GLY A 61 -41.71 11.95 -1.19
N ASN A 62 -40.94 10.95 -0.80
CA ASN A 62 -40.87 10.44 0.57
C ASN A 62 -39.54 10.75 1.20
N ALA A 63 -39.53 11.03 2.51
CA ALA A 63 -38.30 11.17 3.28
C ALA A 63 -37.49 9.85 3.29
N ILE A 64 -36.22 9.93 3.04
CA ILE A 64 -35.37 8.75 2.95
C ILE A 64 -34.88 8.27 4.33
N MET A 65 -34.62 6.98 4.44
CA MET A 65 -34.05 6.42 5.65
C MET A 65 -32.56 6.67 5.73
N ILE A 66 -32.09 6.94 6.91
CA ILE A 66 -30.70 7.19 7.29
C ILE A 66 -30.31 6.28 8.45
N LYS A 67 -29.06 6.28 8.84
CA LYS A 67 -28.52 5.46 9.93
C LYS A 67 -29.36 5.51 11.21
N THR A 68 -29.93 6.66 11.56
CA THR A 68 -30.73 6.87 12.77
C THR A 68 -32.21 6.51 12.61
N SER A 69 -32.63 6.17 11.40
CA SER A 69 -33.99 5.73 11.10
C SER A 69 -34.28 4.33 11.63
N LYS A 70 -35.56 3.96 11.65
CA LYS A 70 -36.00 2.61 12.00
C LYS A 70 -37.24 2.21 11.25
N TYR A 71 -37.53 0.93 11.13
CA TYR A 71 -38.91 0.45 11.01
C TYR A 71 -39.47 0.34 12.42
N SER A 72 -40.57 1.05 12.69
CA SER A 72 -41.05 1.23 14.04
C SER A 72 -41.60 -0.04 14.69
N MET A 73 -41.88 -1.08 13.89
CA MET A 73 -42.36 -2.37 14.36
C MET A 73 -41.96 -3.50 13.41
N SER A 74 -41.90 -4.69 13.95
CA SER A 74 -41.81 -5.96 13.22
C SER A 74 -42.99 -6.87 13.56
N SER A 75 -43.17 -7.96 12.84
CA SER A 75 -44.25 -8.93 12.98
C SER A 75 -43.76 -10.34 12.79
N GLY A 76 -44.46 -11.33 13.41
CA GLY A 76 -44.20 -12.75 13.30
C GLY A 76 -43.83 -13.41 14.62
N ASP A 77 -43.51 -12.63 15.65
CA ASP A 77 -43.15 -13.07 17.00
C ASP A 77 -44.31 -12.91 18.05
N GLU A 78 -45.51 -12.58 17.56
CA GLU A 78 -46.67 -12.25 18.40
C GLU A 78 -47.04 -13.36 19.38
N ALA A 79 -46.89 -14.63 18.97
CA ALA A 79 -47.20 -15.77 19.85
C ALA A 79 -46.22 -15.88 21.04
N GLY A 80 -45.02 -15.28 20.90
CA GLY A 80 -44.04 -15.16 21.99
C GLY A 80 -44.37 -14.01 22.95
N SER A 81 -45.62 -13.95 23.46
CA SER A 81 -46.16 -12.83 24.21
C SER A 81 -45.44 -12.49 25.51
N LEU A 82 -44.61 -13.42 26.03
CA LEU A 82 -43.72 -13.20 27.18
C LEU A 82 -42.36 -12.62 26.79
N MET A 83 -42.30 -12.04 25.56
CA MET A 83 -41.18 -11.29 24.99
C MET A 83 -39.95 -12.12 24.58
N GLY A 84 -39.13 -11.48 23.77
CA GLY A 84 -37.85 -12.07 23.32
C GLY A 84 -36.95 -12.49 24.46
N LEU A 85 -36.27 -13.61 24.29
CA LEU A 85 -35.40 -14.18 25.30
C LEU A 85 -34.27 -13.22 25.72
N VAL A 86 -33.76 -12.45 24.78
CA VAL A 86 -32.65 -11.51 24.95
C VAL A 86 -33.12 -10.06 24.94
N SER A 87 -33.90 -9.67 23.94
CA SER A 87 -34.34 -8.27 23.74
C SER A 87 -35.43 -7.84 24.74
N ASN A 88 -36.15 -8.77 25.35
CA ASN A 88 -37.35 -8.51 26.14
C ASN A 88 -38.39 -7.63 25.41
N LYS A 89 -38.55 -7.88 24.11
CA LYS A 89 -39.52 -7.20 23.26
C LYS A 89 -40.30 -8.20 22.40
N VAL A 90 -41.48 -7.83 22.02
CA VAL A 90 -42.32 -8.47 21.00
C VAL A 90 -42.79 -7.40 20.06
N LYS A 91 -42.79 -7.66 18.72
CA LYS A 91 -43.10 -6.66 17.70
C LYS A 91 -42.20 -5.41 17.77
N GLY A 92 -40.98 -5.57 18.21
CA GLY A 92 -40.02 -4.49 18.39
C GLY A 92 -39.60 -3.83 17.08
N SER A 93 -38.93 -2.70 17.19
CA SER A 93 -38.39 -1.97 16.03
C SER A 93 -37.26 -2.73 15.33
N ALA A 94 -37.04 -2.38 14.05
CA ALA A 94 -35.84 -2.79 13.31
C ALA A 94 -35.03 -1.56 12.91
N ASN A 95 -33.73 -1.56 13.21
CA ASN A 95 -32.84 -0.43 13.01
C ASN A 95 -31.69 -0.78 12.07
N PRO A 96 -31.25 0.16 11.19
CA PRO A 96 -30.08 -0.03 10.33
C PRO A 96 -28.83 -0.41 11.11
N GLN A 97 -28.14 -1.43 10.66
CA GLN A 97 -26.81 -1.82 11.14
C GLN A 97 -25.72 -1.53 10.09
N SER A 98 -26.04 -1.66 8.81
CA SER A 98 -25.20 -1.18 7.73
C SER A 98 -25.89 -0.05 6.95
N PHE A 99 -25.11 0.76 6.27
CA PHE A 99 -25.56 1.94 5.54
C PHE A 99 -24.44 2.40 4.60
N SER A 100 -24.70 3.40 3.76
CA SER A 100 -23.67 4.02 2.93
C SER A 100 -22.50 4.53 3.77
N MET A 101 -21.28 4.27 3.32
CA MET A 101 -20.07 4.70 4.05
C MET A 101 -19.70 6.17 3.75
N ASP A 102 -20.12 6.68 2.60
CA ASP A 102 -19.67 7.95 2.01
C ASP A 102 -20.82 8.93 1.73
N VAL A 103 -22.07 8.46 1.53
CA VAL A 103 -23.21 9.34 1.23
C VAL A 103 -24.05 9.57 2.47
N LYS A 104 -24.29 10.84 2.78
CA LYS A 104 -25.06 11.30 3.94
C LYS A 104 -26.24 12.16 3.51
N ALA A 105 -27.32 12.08 4.28
CA ALA A 105 -28.47 12.97 4.25
C ALA A 105 -28.71 13.49 5.67
N ASP A 106 -28.93 14.80 5.83
CA ASP A 106 -29.08 15.48 7.12
C ASP A 106 -27.94 15.10 8.12
N GLY A 107 -26.70 14.96 7.62
CA GLY A 107 -25.54 14.61 8.42
C GLY A 107 -25.38 13.11 8.75
N SER A 108 -26.39 12.28 8.46
CA SER A 108 -26.38 10.83 8.74
C SER A 108 -26.29 9.99 7.47
N ASN A 109 -25.62 8.85 7.56
CA ASN A 109 -25.39 7.95 6.43
C ASN A 109 -26.70 7.37 5.89
N VAL A 110 -26.83 7.30 4.56
CA VAL A 110 -28.06 6.83 3.89
C VAL A 110 -28.21 5.32 4.00
N PHE A 111 -29.40 4.85 4.38
CA PHE A 111 -29.78 3.45 4.40
C PHE A 111 -30.33 3.00 3.03
N ARG A 112 -29.93 1.82 2.58
CA ARG A 112 -30.13 1.37 1.19
C ARG A 112 -30.68 -0.05 1.11
N GLN A 113 -31.10 -0.44 -0.07
CA GLN A 113 -31.35 -1.82 -0.45
C GLN A 113 -30.10 -2.68 -0.10
N LEU A 114 -30.31 -3.89 0.40
CA LEU A 114 -29.31 -4.86 0.84
C LEU A 114 -28.53 -4.46 2.10
N ASP A 115 -28.77 -3.29 2.67
CA ASP A 115 -28.23 -2.98 3.98
C ASP A 115 -28.89 -3.82 5.08
N MET A 116 -28.14 -4.14 6.12
CA MET A 116 -28.60 -4.98 7.24
C MET A 116 -29.35 -4.19 8.30
N MET A 117 -30.29 -4.87 8.96
CA MET A 117 -31.08 -4.33 10.08
C MET A 117 -31.02 -5.28 11.28
N LEU A 118 -30.99 -4.73 12.48
CA LEU A 118 -31.23 -5.45 13.72
C LEU A 118 -32.71 -5.39 14.06
N GLN A 119 -33.33 -6.55 14.23
CA GLN A 119 -34.78 -6.66 14.44
C GLN A 119 -35.17 -6.98 15.87
N ASN A 120 -36.45 -6.80 16.15
CA ASN A 120 -37.10 -7.02 17.45
C ASN A 120 -36.31 -6.45 18.64
N GLY A 121 -36.00 -5.15 18.52
CA GLY A 121 -35.27 -4.45 19.58
C GLY A 121 -34.45 -3.30 19.05
N GLY A 122 -33.93 -3.41 17.83
CA GLY A 122 -33.22 -2.36 17.10
C GLY A 122 -31.86 -1.96 17.62
N SER A 123 -31.41 -2.49 18.76
CA SER A 123 -30.09 -2.26 19.36
C SER A 123 -29.66 -3.47 20.16
N MET A 124 -28.38 -3.59 20.42
CA MET A 124 -27.85 -4.67 21.25
C MET A 124 -28.33 -4.57 22.71
N PRO A 125 -28.65 -5.66 23.39
CA PRO A 125 -28.65 -7.02 22.87
C PRO A 125 -29.91 -7.30 22.03
N VAL A 126 -29.70 -7.96 20.89
CA VAL A 126 -30.79 -8.31 19.96
C VAL A 126 -31.20 -9.77 20.08
N ASN A 127 -32.43 -10.06 19.69
CA ASN A 127 -33.01 -11.40 19.80
C ASN A 127 -32.80 -12.22 18.50
N THR A 128 -32.42 -11.55 17.39
CA THR A 128 -32.28 -12.16 16.07
C THR A 128 -30.89 -11.94 15.50
N LEU A 129 -30.52 -12.72 14.50
CA LEU A 129 -29.45 -12.36 13.58
C LEU A 129 -29.87 -11.13 12.73
N PRO A 130 -28.91 -10.32 12.21
CA PRO A 130 -29.25 -9.22 11.32
C PRO A 130 -30.02 -9.71 10.09
N GLY A 131 -31.14 -9.03 9.77
CA GLY A 131 -31.89 -9.24 8.55
C GLY A 131 -31.47 -8.28 7.44
N VAL A 132 -31.41 -8.75 6.20
CA VAL A 132 -31.11 -7.90 5.03
C VAL A 132 -32.38 -7.21 4.58
N ASN A 133 -32.29 -5.89 4.30
CA ASN A 133 -33.39 -5.14 3.72
C ASN A 133 -33.50 -5.41 2.22
N MET A 134 -34.49 -6.17 1.82
CA MET A 134 -34.80 -6.47 0.42
C MET A 134 -35.91 -5.56 -0.07
N GLN A 135 -35.69 -4.92 -1.22
CA GLN A 135 -36.70 -4.14 -1.90
C GLN A 135 -36.57 -4.24 -3.41
N PRO A 136 -37.62 -3.92 -4.19
CA PRO A 136 -37.49 -3.94 -5.63
C PRO A 136 -36.34 -3.04 -6.09
N PRO A 137 -35.48 -3.51 -7.02
CA PRO A 137 -34.47 -2.65 -7.61
C PRO A 137 -35.13 -1.50 -8.36
N LYS A 138 -34.35 -0.45 -8.62
CA LYS A 138 -34.78 0.64 -9.47
C LYS A 138 -35.37 0.09 -10.76
N PRO A 139 -36.58 0.51 -11.17
CA PRO A 139 -37.12 0.13 -12.45
C PRO A 139 -36.14 0.49 -13.55
N GLY A 140 -35.89 -0.46 -14.44
CA GLY A 140 -35.14 -0.20 -15.65
C GLY A 140 -35.77 0.92 -16.47
N PRO A 141 -35.05 1.53 -17.40
CA PRO A 141 -35.64 2.58 -18.25
C PRO A 141 -36.94 2.09 -18.90
N ALA A 142 -37.98 2.91 -18.85
CA ALA A 142 -39.33 2.56 -19.25
C ALA A 142 -39.52 2.22 -20.75
N LYS A 143 -38.49 2.38 -21.57
CA LYS A 143 -38.40 1.92 -22.95
C LYS A 143 -37.11 1.12 -23.15
N PRO A 144 -37.13 -0.04 -23.79
CA PRO A 144 -35.91 -0.66 -24.26
C PRO A 144 -35.20 0.35 -25.16
N LEU A 145 -33.98 0.69 -24.78
CA LEU A 145 -33.15 1.55 -25.62
C LEU A 145 -32.88 0.74 -26.91
N ASN A 146 -33.22 1.31 -28.05
CA ASN A 146 -32.90 0.69 -29.32
C ASN A 146 -31.40 0.83 -29.57
N TYR A 147 -30.65 -0.18 -29.19
CA TYR A 147 -29.21 -0.24 -29.36
C TYR A 147 -28.74 -0.45 -30.79
N ASP A 148 -29.65 -0.81 -31.70
CA ASP A 148 -29.28 -1.20 -33.09
C ASP A 148 -28.69 -0.04 -33.89
N GLN A 149 -29.02 1.19 -33.49
CA GLN A 149 -28.49 2.39 -34.14
C GLN A 149 -27.22 2.94 -33.49
N TRP A 150 -26.86 2.46 -32.31
CA TRP A 150 -25.70 2.97 -31.59
C TRP A 150 -24.43 2.34 -32.13
N LYS A 151 -23.42 3.16 -32.42
CA LYS A 151 -22.15 2.67 -32.92
C LYS A 151 -20.98 3.31 -32.18
N ILE A 152 -20.01 2.49 -31.80
CA ILE A 152 -18.70 2.95 -31.41
C ILE A 152 -17.84 2.97 -32.67
N VAL A 153 -17.54 4.15 -33.18
CA VAL A 153 -16.88 4.34 -34.47
C VAL A 153 -15.36 4.16 -34.35
N GLU A 154 -14.78 4.81 -33.36
CA GLU A 154 -13.35 4.83 -33.15
C GLU A 154 -13.01 4.82 -31.67
N VAL A 155 -11.95 4.12 -31.32
CA VAL A 155 -11.31 4.20 -30.00
C VAL A 155 -9.81 4.41 -30.23
N ARG A 156 -9.21 5.34 -29.51
CA ARG A 156 -7.75 5.57 -29.62
C ARG A 156 -7.16 6.20 -28.36
N TRP A 157 -5.88 5.98 -28.18
CA TRP A 157 -5.04 6.71 -27.24
C TRP A 157 -4.65 8.06 -27.86
N SER A 158 -4.53 9.12 -27.02
CA SER A 158 -4.03 10.42 -27.50
C SER A 158 -2.55 10.38 -27.87
N ASP A 159 -1.80 9.50 -27.20
CA ASP A 159 -0.35 9.39 -27.34
C ASP A 159 0.05 7.91 -27.49
N PRO A 160 1.02 7.59 -28.35
CA PRO A 160 1.46 6.22 -28.59
C PRO A 160 2.49 5.74 -27.55
N LYS A 161 3.15 6.67 -26.85
CA LYS A 161 4.24 6.35 -25.92
C LYS A 161 4.36 7.39 -24.81
N LEU A 162 4.37 6.92 -23.57
CA LEU A 162 4.46 7.78 -22.38
C LEU A 162 5.22 7.07 -21.26
N LYS A 163 5.72 7.87 -20.32
CA LYS A 163 6.33 7.33 -19.09
C LYS A 163 5.25 7.01 -18.06
N CYS A 164 5.54 6.05 -17.21
CA CYS A 164 4.65 5.74 -16.09
C CYS A 164 4.44 6.97 -15.19
N GLY A 165 3.18 7.21 -14.85
CA GLY A 165 2.75 8.39 -14.11
C GLY A 165 2.31 9.56 -14.99
N ASP A 166 2.52 9.52 -16.30
CA ASP A 166 1.98 10.52 -17.20
C ASP A 166 0.49 10.29 -17.45
N MET A 167 -0.22 11.37 -17.78
CA MET A 167 -1.63 11.30 -18.14
C MET A 167 -1.77 11.07 -19.65
N VAL A 168 -2.69 10.18 -20.02
CA VAL A 168 -3.09 9.93 -21.40
C VAL A 168 -4.61 10.03 -21.50
N LYS A 169 -5.09 10.45 -22.67
CA LYS A 169 -6.53 10.49 -22.96
C LYS A 169 -6.95 9.28 -23.79
N ILE A 170 -8.01 8.61 -23.34
CA ILE A 170 -8.75 7.66 -24.17
C ILE A 170 -9.84 8.46 -24.88
N ARG A 171 -9.81 8.44 -26.21
CA ARG A 171 -10.83 9.13 -27.04
C ARG A 171 -11.65 8.09 -27.77
N THR A 172 -12.96 8.17 -27.61
CA THR A 172 -13.92 7.29 -28.27
C THR A 172 -14.93 8.14 -29.01
N LYS A 173 -15.07 7.90 -30.32
CA LYS A 173 -16.15 8.48 -31.13
C LYS A 173 -17.34 7.54 -31.18
N THR A 174 -18.51 8.10 -31.07
CA THR A 174 -19.77 7.36 -31.13
C THR A 174 -20.71 7.99 -32.15
N GLU A 175 -21.67 7.21 -32.60
CA GLU A 175 -22.79 7.69 -33.42
C GLU A 175 -24.12 7.27 -32.79
N LYS A 176 -25.07 8.19 -32.78
CA LYS A 176 -26.43 8.00 -32.28
C LYS A 176 -26.54 7.52 -30.82
N TYR A 177 -25.49 7.67 -30.05
CA TYR A 177 -25.55 7.49 -28.61
C TYR A 177 -26.16 8.71 -27.94
N PRO A 178 -27.13 8.56 -27.02
CA PRO A 178 -27.62 9.66 -26.20
C PRO A 178 -26.51 10.15 -25.25
N ASP A 179 -26.51 11.44 -24.97
CA ASP A 179 -25.60 12.00 -23.96
C ASP A 179 -25.89 11.41 -22.58
N GLY A 180 -24.86 11.27 -21.79
CA GLY A 180 -24.92 10.68 -20.46
C GLY A 180 -24.86 9.17 -20.41
N VAL A 181 -24.99 8.45 -21.54
CA VAL A 181 -24.85 6.98 -21.58
C VAL A 181 -23.40 6.57 -21.25
N PRO A 182 -23.21 5.64 -20.31
CA PRO A 182 -21.87 5.20 -19.96
C PRO A 182 -21.31 4.21 -20.99
N ILE A 183 -20.04 4.35 -21.31
CA ILE A 183 -19.24 3.38 -22.07
C ILE A 183 -18.12 2.88 -21.16
N ALA A 184 -17.97 1.57 -21.04
CA ALA A 184 -16.89 0.95 -20.30
C ALA A 184 -15.68 0.73 -21.21
N HIS A 185 -14.50 1.08 -20.72
CA HIS A 185 -13.25 0.91 -21.43
C HIS A 185 -12.37 -0.06 -20.67
N VAL A 186 -12.12 -1.22 -21.27
CA VAL A 186 -11.24 -2.26 -20.74
C VAL A 186 -9.86 -2.07 -21.33
N ILE A 187 -8.91 -1.68 -20.50
CA ILE A 187 -7.50 -1.57 -20.89
C ILE A 187 -6.87 -2.93 -20.65
N HIS A 188 -6.23 -3.48 -21.67
CA HIS A 188 -5.59 -4.78 -21.60
C HIS A 188 -4.21 -4.76 -22.21
N LYS A 189 -3.35 -5.69 -21.79
CA LYS A 189 -2.03 -5.86 -22.36
C LYS A 189 -2.15 -6.44 -23.77
N THR A 190 -1.46 -5.83 -24.73
CA THR A 190 -1.43 -6.30 -26.13
C THR A 190 -1.03 -7.76 -26.24
N GLY A 191 -1.75 -8.50 -27.07
CA GLY A 191 -1.50 -9.93 -27.29
C GLY A 191 -1.97 -10.86 -26.16
N THR A 192 -2.64 -10.33 -25.12
CA THR A 192 -3.17 -11.13 -24.02
C THR A 192 -4.62 -10.76 -23.70
N LYS A 193 -5.30 -11.64 -22.95
CA LYS A 193 -6.63 -11.34 -22.37
C LYS A 193 -6.54 -10.68 -20.98
N ALA A 194 -5.33 -10.45 -20.47
CA ALA A 194 -5.15 -9.90 -19.14
C ALA A 194 -5.63 -8.45 -19.08
N VAL A 195 -6.61 -8.20 -18.22
CA VAL A 195 -7.12 -6.84 -17.95
C VAL A 195 -6.10 -6.08 -17.12
N HIS A 196 -5.75 -4.90 -17.59
CA HIS A 196 -4.85 -3.99 -16.91
C HIS A 196 -5.61 -2.95 -16.06
N ALA A 197 -6.70 -2.40 -16.63
CA ALA A 197 -7.58 -1.48 -15.93
C ALA A 197 -8.98 -1.48 -16.57
N LEU A 198 -9.97 -1.05 -15.79
CA LEU A 198 -11.33 -0.79 -16.24
C LEU A 198 -11.68 0.65 -15.88
N VAL A 199 -12.05 1.44 -16.87
CA VAL A 199 -12.47 2.83 -16.69
C VAL A 199 -13.81 3.07 -17.39
N LYS A 200 -14.59 4.02 -16.92
CA LYS A 200 -15.90 4.36 -17.50
C LYS A 200 -15.95 5.84 -17.84
N GLY A 201 -16.51 6.16 -18.98
CA GLY A 201 -16.82 7.52 -19.38
C GLY A 201 -18.27 7.64 -19.85
N LYS A 202 -18.81 8.84 -19.81
CA LYS A 202 -20.15 9.13 -20.32
C LYS A 202 -20.03 9.80 -21.68
N VAL A 203 -20.96 9.47 -22.59
CA VAL A 203 -21.06 10.13 -23.89
C VAL A 203 -21.46 11.60 -23.70
N SER A 204 -20.82 12.47 -24.44
CA SER A 204 -21.15 13.89 -24.56
C SER A 204 -20.80 14.34 -25.98
N GLY A 205 -21.78 14.84 -26.73
CA GLY A 205 -21.58 15.30 -28.11
C GLY A 205 -21.00 14.22 -29.04
N ASN A 206 -21.52 12.99 -29.00
CA ASN A 206 -21.04 11.85 -29.78
C ASN A 206 -19.57 11.43 -29.48
N ALA A 207 -19.07 11.77 -28.32
CA ALA A 207 -17.72 11.39 -27.91
C ALA A 207 -17.67 10.98 -26.43
N VAL A 208 -16.65 10.18 -26.11
CA VAL A 208 -16.21 9.93 -24.72
C VAL A 208 -14.75 10.30 -24.64
N GLN A 209 -14.39 11.09 -23.65
CA GLN A 209 -12.99 11.35 -23.31
C GLN A 209 -12.74 10.98 -21.86
N ILE A 210 -11.70 10.21 -21.62
CA ILE A 210 -11.30 9.77 -20.27
C ILE A 210 -9.83 10.11 -20.10
N ASP A 211 -9.52 10.84 -19.04
CA ASP A 211 -8.16 11.05 -18.60
C ASP A 211 -7.74 9.86 -17.73
N TRP A 212 -6.67 9.19 -18.14
CA TRP A 212 -6.16 8.03 -17.43
C TRP A 212 -4.67 8.21 -17.14
N ILE A 213 -4.28 7.91 -15.90
CA ILE A 213 -2.89 7.99 -15.47
C ILE A 213 -2.21 6.67 -15.78
N THR A 214 -1.17 6.72 -16.61
CA THR A 214 -0.43 5.53 -17.02
C THR A 214 0.23 4.85 -15.83
N TRP A 215 0.18 3.53 -15.81
CA TRP A 215 0.96 2.74 -14.88
C TRP A 215 1.43 1.45 -15.54
N ASN A 216 2.54 0.93 -15.07
CA ASN A 216 3.08 -0.35 -15.50
C ASN A 216 2.97 -1.34 -14.33
N GLY A 217 2.73 -2.59 -14.62
CA GLY A 217 2.63 -3.60 -13.57
C GLY A 217 3.98 -3.78 -12.84
N PRO A 218 3.96 -4.21 -11.58
CA PRO A 218 5.13 -4.18 -10.68
C PRO A 218 6.30 -5.07 -11.12
N TRP A 219 6.15 -5.85 -12.16
CA TRP A 219 7.11 -6.89 -12.53
C TRP A 219 7.54 -6.84 -14.01
N HIS A 220 7.19 -5.78 -14.72
CA HIS A 220 7.52 -5.68 -16.13
C HIS A 220 8.93 -5.12 -16.32
N LYS A 221 9.81 -5.93 -16.88
CA LYS A 221 11.17 -5.52 -17.26
C LYS A 221 11.19 -4.72 -18.55
N ASN A 222 10.21 -4.96 -19.41
CA ASN A 222 10.09 -4.32 -20.73
C ASN A 222 8.93 -3.33 -20.74
N PRO A 223 8.93 -2.36 -21.62
CA PRO A 223 7.81 -1.47 -21.83
C PRO A 223 6.52 -2.27 -22.01
N THR A 224 5.46 -1.85 -21.34
CA THR A 224 4.16 -2.51 -21.44
C THR A 224 3.38 -1.87 -22.57
N LYS A 225 2.94 -2.68 -23.54
CA LYS A 225 2.05 -2.25 -24.62
C LYS A 225 0.61 -2.55 -24.28
N LEU A 226 -0.24 -1.55 -24.38
CA LEU A 226 -1.64 -1.59 -24.01
C LEU A 226 -2.55 -1.24 -25.18
N LYS A 227 -3.68 -1.94 -25.25
CA LYS A 227 -4.85 -1.59 -26.05
C LYS A 227 -6.05 -1.35 -25.16
N VAL A 228 -7.04 -0.66 -25.69
CA VAL A 228 -8.28 -0.40 -24.99
C VAL A 228 -9.47 -0.88 -25.82
N LYS A 229 -10.41 -1.59 -25.18
CA LYS A 229 -11.68 -1.99 -25.76
C LYS A 229 -12.79 -1.19 -25.13
N ALA A 230 -13.52 -0.44 -25.93
CA ALA A 230 -14.74 0.22 -25.50
C ALA A 230 -15.93 -0.73 -25.67
N HIS A 231 -16.73 -0.86 -24.62
CA HIS A 231 -17.91 -1.70 -24.54
C HIS A 231 -19.14 -0.83 -24.29
N GLY A 232 -20.12 -0.90 -25.16
CA GLY A 232 -21.37 -0.16 -25.04
C GLY A 232 -22.53 -0.87 -25.69
N GLY A 233 -23.74 -0.31 -25.66
CA GLY A 233 -24.92 -0.88 -26.26
C GLY A 233 -24.83 -1.13 -27.77
N GLY A 234 -23.94 -0.42 -28.47
CA GLY A 234 -23.65 -0.59 -29.89
C GLY A 234 -22.50 -1.57 -30.21
N GLY A 235 -22.11 -2.40 -29.25
CA GLY A 235 -21.06 -3.41 -29.44
C GLY A 235 -19.73 -3.08 -28.78
N VAL A 236 -18.66 -3.69 -29.31
CA VAL A 236 -17.30 -3.59 -28.79
C VAL A 236 -16.38 -3.08 -29.88
N LYS A 237 -15.54 -2.11 -29.55
CA LYS A 237 -14.52 -1.59 -30.46
C LYS A 237 -13.17 -1.54 -29.77
N GLU A 238 -12.13 -2.07 -30.40
CA GLU A 238 -10.75 -1.99 -29.91
C GLU A 238 -10.04 -0.75 -30.45
N SER A 239 -9.06 -0.24 -29.73
CA SER A 239 -8.29 0.94 -30.13
C SER A 239 -7.51 0.70 -31.41
N SER A 240 -7.48 1.73 -32.27
CA SER A 240 -6.75 1.73 -33.53
C SER A 240 -5.24 1.78 -33.32
N ASN A 241 -4.77 2.31 -32.22
CA ASN A 241 -3.37 2.40 -31.84
C ASN A 241 -3.09 1.71 -30.49
N GLU A 242 -1.81 1.53 -30.21
CA GLU A 242 -1.29 1.03 -28.94
C GLU A 242 -0.70 2.16 -28.10
N LEU A 243 -0.72 2.00 -26.80
CA LEU A 243 0.03 2.81 -25.86
C LEU A 243 1.19 2.00 -25.32
N GLU A 244 2.41 2.49 -25.47
CA GLU A 244 3.60 1.96 -24.82
C GLU A 244 3.92 2.77 -23.56
N ILE A 245 3.95 2.09 -22.40
CA ILE A 245 4.38 2.70 -21.15
C ILE A 245 5.83 2.35 -20.92
N GLU A 246 6.70 3.38 -20.97
CA GLU A 246 8.11 3.23 -20.64
C GLU A 246 8.31 2.93 -19.17
N VAL A 247 9.20 1.99 -18.88
CA VAL A 247 9.71 1.74 -17.54
C VAL A 247 11.01 2.51 -17.32
N PRO A 248 11.29 2.95 -16.08
CA PRO A 248 12.61 3.49 -15.77
C PRO A 248 13.70 2.46 -16.02
N ALA A 249 14.88 2.93 -16.41
CA ALA A 249 16.03 2.07 -16.56
C ALA A 249 16.35 1.36 -15.23
N GLU A 250 16.63 0.07 -15.30
CA GLU A 250 17.12 -0.70 -14.15
C GLU A 250 18.66 -0.73 -14.16
N PHE A 251 19.26 -0.88 -13.00
CA PHE A 251 20.66 -1.28 -12.92
C PHE A 251 20.81 -2.69 -13.49
N THR A 252 21.44 -2.82 -14.63
CA THR A 252 21.68 -4.10 -15.27
C THR A 252 22.68 -4.93 -14.48
N ASP A 253 23.58 -4.24 -13.74
CA ASP A 253 24.65 -4.85 -12.94
C ASP A 253 24.53 -4.39 -11.48
N ARG A 254 24.97 -5.24 -10.56
CA ARG A 254 25.17 -4.83 -9.17
C ARG A 254 26.40 -3.94 -9.11
N VAL A 255 26.26 -2.81 -8.48
CA VAL A 255 27.36 -1.89 -8.21
C VAL A 255 27.78 -2.05 -6.75
N HIS A 256 29.03 -2.42 -6.52
CA HIS A 256 29.61 -2.36 -5.18
C HIS A 256 30.04 -0.93 -4.90
N VAL A 257 29.54 -0.38 -3.81
CA VAL A 257 29.89 0.96 -3.35
C VAL A 257 30.69 0.80 -2.05
N PRO A 258 31.97 1.13 -2.03
CA PRO A 258 32.72 1.20 -0.79
C PRO A 258 32.16 2.33 0.06
N ALA A 259 32.17 2.17 1.38
CA ALA A 259 31.84 3.27 2.27
C ALA A 259 32.88 4.39 2.11
N ALA A 260 32.41 5.62 2.17
CA ALA A 260 33.32 6.75 2.11
C ALA A 260 34.13 6.83 3.41
N ASN A 261 35.42 6.70 3.28
CA ASN A 261 36.33 7.18 4.31
C ASN A 261 36.73 8.62 3.98
N ASN A 262 37.01 9.41 5.01
CA ASN A 262 37.28 10.86 5.00
C ASN A 262 38.51 11.33 4.20
N SER A 263 38.95 10.61 3.20
CA SER A 263 40.00 11.02 2.28
C SER A 263 39.46 11.13 0.87
N ALA A 264 39.76 12.24 0.19
CA ALA A 264 39.39 12.50 -1.19
C ALA A 264 39.96 11.42 -2.12
N GLU A 265 39.12 10.42 -2.46
CA GLU A 265 39.54 9.30 -3.28
C GLU A 265 38.89 9.31 -4.67
N VAL A 266 39.72 9.06 -5.66
CA VAL A 266 39.26 8.78 -7.02
C VAL A 266 38.69 7.36 -7.06
N LEU A 267 37.39 7.25 -7.19
CA LEU A 267 36.72 5.97 -7.37
C LEU A 267 37.07 5.40 -8.75
N GLN A 268 37.76 4.25 -8.78
CA GLN A 268 37.98 3.51 -10.01
C GLN A 268 36.90 2.45 -10.19
N GLU A 269 36.23 2.49 -11.35
CA GLU A 269 35.29 1.46 -11.75
C GLU A 269 36.04 0.24 -12.29
N ALA A 270 35.88 -0.92 -11.67
CA ALA A 270 36.36 -2.19 -12.20
C ALA A 270 35.17 -3.08 -12.56
N THR A 271 35.17 -3.61 -13.76
CA THR A 271 34.16 -4.59 -14.21
C THR A 271 34.68 -6.00 -13.92
N VAL A 272 34.00 -6.75 -13.09
CA VAL A 272 34.27 -8.16 -12.88
C VAL A 272 33.50 -8.97 -13.92
N PRO A 273 34.15 -9.86 -14.71
CA PRO A 273 33.47 -10.64 -15.73
C PRO A 273 32.33 -11.48 -15.16
N SER A 274 31.28 -11.68 -15.95
CA SER A 274 30.22 -12.62 -15.62
C SER A 274 30.77 -14.06 -15.62
N PHE A 275 30.31 -14.88 -14.69
CA PHE A 275 30.62 -16.31 -14.69
C PHE A 275 29.32 -17.12 -14.53
N THR A 276 29.32 -18.32 -15.10
CA THR A 276 28.18 -19.24 -15.03
C THR A 276 28.58 -20.45 -14.21
N ILE A 277 27.79 -20.77 -13.17
CA ILE A 277 27.93 -22.02 -12.40
C ILE A 277 26.59 -22.74 -12.45
N LEU A 278 26.56 -24.00 -12.82
CA LEU A 278 25.39 -24.87 -12.86
C LEU A 278 24.21 -24.29 -13.68
N GLY A 279 24.49 -23.65 -14.83
CA GLY A 279 23.47 -23.09 -15.71
C GLY A 279 22.86 -21.76 -15.22
N LEU A 280 23.30 -21.23 -14.09
CA LEU A 280 22.89 -19.91 -13.58
C LEU A 280 23.95 -18.88 -13.96
N SER A 281 23.56 -17.94 -14.81
CA SER A 281 24.41 -16.80 -15.19
C SER A 281 24.34 -15.73 -14.10
N PHE A 282 25.47 -15.44 -13.50
CA PHE A 282 25.65 -14.30 -12.61
C PHE A 282 26.10 -13.11 -13.47
N GLY A 283 25.27 -12.06 -13.52
CA GLY A 283 25.51 -10.87 -14.35
C GLY A 283 26.83 -10.17 -14.01
N LYS A 284 27.34 -9.37 -14.94
CA LYS A 284 28.54 -8.57 -14.76
C LYS A 284 28.44 -7.72 -13.50
N LYS A 285 29.41 -7.88 -12.61
CA LYS A 285 29.51 -7.08 -11.39
C LYS A 285 30.40 -5.87 -11.66
N LYS A 286 29.82 -4.68 -11.62
CA LYS A 286 30.60 -3.44 -11.63
C LYS A 286 31.04 -3.14 -10.21
N VAL A 287 32.34 -3.20 -9.97
CA VAL A 287 32.94 -2.91 -8.68
C VAL A 287 33.59 -1.54 -8.75
N ILE A 288 33.12 -0.62 -7.92
CA ILE A 288 33.79 0.66 -7.71
C ILE A 288 34.80 0.45 -6.58
N ARG A 289 36.09 0.57 -6.88
CA ARG A 289 37.16 0.49 -5.90
C ARG A 289 37.69 1.89 -5.64
N GLY A 290 37.79 2.26 -4.38
CA GLY A 290 38.58 3.42 -3.94
C GLY A 290 40.09 3.09 -3.95
N THR A 291 40.91 4.02 -4.42
CA THR A 291 42.38 3.92 -4.30
C THR A 291 42.82 4.82 -3.17
N GLY A 292 43.04 4.24 -1.99
CA GLY A 292 43.53 4.93 -0.80
C GLY A 292 43.80 3.99 0.37
N ASN A 293 44.54 4.44 1.35
CA ASN A 293 44.87 3.65 2.54
C ASN A 293 43.67 3.46 3.44
N PHE A 294 42.98 2.33 3.27
CA PHE A 294 41.90 1.93 4.19
C PHE A 294 42.48 1.52 5.54
N VAL A 295 42.04 2.12 6.61
CA VAL A 295 42.23 1.60 7.94
C VAL A 295 41.32 0.38 8.07
N ALA A 296 41.93 -0.79 8.05
CA ALA A 296 41.42 -2.12 8.37
C ALA A 296 39.91 -2.36 8.27
N GLY A 297 39.40 -2.65 7.08
CA GLY A 297 38.07 -3.13 6.81
C GLY A 297 37.51 -2.50 5.54
N GLU A 298 37.31 -3.28 4.48
CA GLU A 298 36.59 -2.80 3.30
C GLU A 298 35.13 -2.67 3.66
N TYR A 299 34.68 -1.45 3.87
CA TYR A 299 33.25 -1.11 4.02
C TYR A 299 32.61 -1.01 2.64
N GLY A 300 31.34 -1.31 2.55
CA GLY A 300 30.61 -1.13 1.31
C GLY A 300 29.28 -1.85 1.25
N TYR A 301 28.65 -1.72 0.12
CA TYR A 301 27.36 -2.33 -0.14
C TYR A 301 27.14 -2.50 -1.64
N ASP A 302 26.23 -3.40 -2.03
CA ASP A 302 25.73 -3.47 -3.40
C ASP A 302 24.45 -2.63 -3.51
N ILE A 303 24.31 -1.90 -4.60
CA ILE A 303 23.03 -1.27 -4.97
C ILE A 303 22.50 -1.91 -6.25
N SER A 304 21.18 -2.01 -6.34
CA SER A 304 20.50 -2.48 -7.54
C SER A 304 19.08 -1.96 -7.60
N VAL A 305 18.59 -1.74 -8.81
CA VAL A 305 17.17 -1.58 -9.07
C VAL A 305 16.68 -2.84 -9.75
N ASN A 306 15.74 -3.52 -9.15
CA ASN A 306 15.19 -4.75 -9.70
C ASN A 306 13.70 -4.84 -9.35
N LYS A 307 12.87 -5.16 -10.36
CA LYS A 307 11.41 -5.32 -10.20
C LYS A 307 10.75 -4.16 -9.44
N GLY A 308 11.15 -2.94 -9.74
CA GLY A 308 10.59 -1.74 -9.13
C GLY A 308 11.00 -1.50 -7.69
N VAL A 309 12.09 -2.08 -7.25
CA VAL A 309 12.64 -1.88 -5.90
C VAL A 309 14.07 -1.38 -6.03
N PHE A 310 14.39 -0.31 -5.32
CA PHE A 310 15.76 0.14 -5.12
C PHE A 310 16.34 -0.55 -3.89
N GLN A 311 17.28 -1.47 -4.08
CA GLN A 311 17.85 -2.28 -3.01
C GLN A 311 19.28 -1.88 -2.70
N ILE A 312 19.54 -1.69 -1.41
CA ILE A 312 20.87 -1.56 -0.82
C ILE A 312 21.14 -2.86 -0.06
N HIS A 313 22.21 -3.55 -0.38
CA HIS A 313 22.55 -4.82 0.22
C HIS A 313 23.99 -4.81 0.76
N CYS A 314 24.13 -4.81 2.07
CA CYS A 314 25.41 -4.97 2.75
C CYS A 314 25.61 -6.43 3.21
N LYS A 315 26.75 -6.99 2.86
CA LYS A 315 27.19 -8.33 3.29
C LYS A 315 28.26 -8.16 4.35
N MET A 316 28.01 -8.67 5.54
CA MET A 316 28.86 -8.53 6.70
C MET A 316 29.42 -9.90 7.11
N LYS A 317 30.70 -9.96 7.38
CA LYS A 317 31.32 -11.13 7.98
C LYS A 317 31.62 -10.85 9.43
N ILE A 318 31.07 -11.68 10.31
CA ILE A 318 31.33 -11.58 11.74
C ILE A 318 32.54 -12.48 12.07
N THR A 319 33.61 -11.88 12.59
CA THR A 319 34.81 -12.56 13.02
C THR A 319 34.87 -12.56 14.55
N PRO A 320 34.49 -13.67 15.21
CA PRO A 320 34.52 -13.76 16.66
C PRO A 320 35.97 -13.72 17.18
N LYS A 321 36.22 -12.86 18.15
CA LYS A 321 37.49 -12.81 18.89
C LYS A 321 37.51 -13.87 20.00
N ARG A 322 38.70 -14.05 20.62
CA ARG A 322 38.86 -15.00 21.70
C ARG A 322 37.81 -14.83 22.79
N HIS A 323 37.29 -15.94 23.32
CA HIS A 323 36.21 -15.99 24.35
C HIS A 323 34.79 -15.64 23.90
N VAL A 324 34.56 -15.26 22.65
CA VAL A 324 33.18 -15.09 22.12
C VAL A 324 32.53 -16.48 21.98
N LYS A 325 31.29 -16.59 22.47
CA LYS A 325 30.52 -17.85 22.33
C LYS A 325 30.00 -17.99 20.90
N THR A 326 30.45 -19.00 20.20
CA THR A 326 30.08 -19.33 18.81
C THR A 326 28.85 -20.28 18.74
N GLY A 327 28.57 -20.84 17.57
CA GLY A 327 27.55 -21.85 17.37
C GLY A 327 26.10 -21.28 17.40
N LYS A 328 25.23 -21.99 18.07
CA LYS A 328 23.77 -21.60 18.11
C LYS A 328 23.52 -20.21 18.72
N ARG A 329 24.34 -19.80 19.69
CA ARG A 329 24.23 -18.49 20.34
C ARG A 329 24.55 -17.37 19.37
N LEU A 330 25.67 -17.45 18.67
CA LEU A 330 26.06 -16.46 17.66
C LEU A 330 25.05 -16.38 16.54
N LYS A 331 24.55 -17.51 16.03
CA LYS A 331 23.50 -17.54 15.00
C LYS A 331 22.22 -16.80 15.45
N ARG A 332 21.81 -16.96 16.72
CA ARG A 332 20.65 -16.23 17.27
C ARG A 332 20.93 -14.73 17.37
N ALA A 333 22.11 -14.34 17.81
CA ALA A 333 22.53 -12.94 17.89
C ALA A 333 22.53 -12.29 16.50
N MET A 334 23.15 -12.91 15.51
CA MET A 334 23.17 -12.43 14.13
C MET A 334 21.75 -12.28 13.55
N LYS A 335 20.84 -13.22 13.85
CA LYS A 335 19.42 -13.09 13.44
C LYS A 335 18.77 -11.87 14.07
N LYS A 336 19.01 -11.61 15.37
CA LYS A 336 18.48 -10.45 16.08
C LYS A 336 19.05 -9.15 15.49
N TRP A 337 20.36 -9.05 15.30
CA TRP A 337 21.03 -7.88 14.72
C TRP A 337 20.51 -7.56 13.32
N LYS A 338 20.32 -8.60 12.48
CA LYS A 338 19.69 -8.42 11.18
C LYS A 338 18.30 -7.82 11.29
N GLN A 339 17.47 -8.30 12.21
CA GLN A 339 16.11 -7.77 12.41
C GLN A 339 16.15 -6.32 12.91
N GLU A 340 17.07 -5.96 13.78
CA GLU A 340 17.26 -4.60 14.29
C GLU A 340 17.70 -3.67 13.14
N ILE A 341 18.70 -4.04 12.36
CA ILE A 341 19.19 -3.25 11.23
C ILE A 341 18.08 -3.04 10.18
N GLU A 342 17.48 -4.14 9.71
CA GLU A 342 16.43 -4.04 8.69
C GLU A 342 15.18 -3.35 9.24
N GLY A 343 14.85 -3.51 10.50
CA GLY A 343 13.72 -2.84 11.15
C GLY A 343 13.87 -1.32 11.19
N VAL A 344 15.08 -0.82 11.33
CA VAL A 344 15.38 0.62 11.34
C VAL A 344 15.47 1.17 9.92
N TRP A 345 16.21 0.50 9.02
CA TRP A 345 16.59 1.07 7.74
C TRP A 345 15.66 0.69 6.57
N ASP A 346 15.03 -0.51 6.60
CA ASP A 346 14.24 -1.02 5.47
C ASP A 346 12.91 -0.30 5.32
N ARG A 347 12.56 0.05 4.09
CA ARG A 347 11.26 0.65 3.72
C ARG A 347 10.86 1.90 4.50
N LYS A 348 11.79 2.74 4.86
CA LYS A 348 11.49 4.04 5.51
C LYS A 348 11.27 5.14 4.49
N TRP A 349 11.88 5.01 3.32
CA TRP A 349 11.84 5.99 2.24
C TRP A 349 11.61 5.32 0.90
N LYS A 350 11.14 6.09 -0.04
CA LYS A 350 10.94 5.66 -1.43
C LYS A 350 11.35 6.78 -2.38
N GLU A 351 11.89 6.40 -3.53
CA GLU A 351 12.11 7.30 -4.64
C GLU A 351 10.81 7.46 -5.40
N HIS A 352 10.39 8.69 -5.65
CA HIS A 352 9.14 9.00 -6.33
C HIS A 352 9.35 9.99 -7.46
N ARG A 353 8.78 9.72 -8.63
CA ARG A 353 8.89 10.57 -9.80
C ARG A 353 8.22 11.93 -9.57
N ILE A 354 8.97 13.02 -9.77
CA ILE A 354 8.53 14.41 -9.50
C ILE A 354 7.28 14.77 -10.33
N ASN A 355 7.24 14.35 -11.60
CA ASN A 355 6.15 14.67 -12.51
C ASN A 355 5.01 13.64 -12.52
N CYS A 356 4.88 12.83 -11.48
CA CYS A 356 3.76 11.90 -11.38
C CYS A 356 2.45 12.65 -11.19
N GLN A 357 1.48 12.43 -12.09
CA GLN A 357 0.18 13.10 -12.05
C GLN A 357 -0.67 12.72 -10.82
N ARG A 358 -0.31 11.63 -10.14
CA ARG A 358 -0.92 11.24 -8.85
C ARG A 358 -0.31 11.96 -7.65
N GLY A 359 0.75 12.75 -7.87
CA GLY A 359 1.47 13.44 -6.80
C GLY A 359 2.03 12.46 -5.77
N ASP A 360 2.26 12.92 -4.57
CA ASP A 360 2.86 12.13 -3.48
C ASP A 360 1.97 10.97 -2.99
N ARG A 361 0.69 10.98 -3.35
CA ARG A 361 -0.26 9.89 -3.08
C ARG A 361 -0.22 8.77 -4.12
N CYS A 362 0.79 8.77 -4.99
CA CYS A 362 0.97 7.72 -5.98
C CYS A 362 1.18 6.38 -5.29
N ASP A 363 0.31 5.44 -5.60
CA ASP A 363 0.35 4.05 -5.19
C ASP A 363 0.69 3.10 -6.34
N CYS A 364 1.26 3.65 -7.42
CA CYS A 364 1.68 2.84 -8.54
C CYS A 364 2.52 1.66 -8.04
N PRO A 365 2.15 0.44 -8.40
CA PRO A 365 2.97 -0.73 -8.06
C PRO A 365 4.37 -0.50 -8.59
N GLY A 366 5.39 -0.82 -7.79
CA GLY A 366 6.79 -0.50 -8.05
C GLY A 366 7.25 -0.79 -9.48
N GLY A 367 8.20 -0.02 -9.95
CA GLY A 367 8.84 -0.20 -11.25
C GLY A 367 8.59 0.87 -12.28
N CYS A 368 7.79 1.92 -11.99
CA CYS A 368 7.67 3.02 -12.92
C CYS A 368 7.76 4.40 -12.27
N CYS A 369 6.94 4.74 -11.31
CA CYS A 369 7.08 6.03 -10.63
C CYS A 369 7.44 5.93 -9.15
N LEU A 370 7.35 4.76 -8.57
CA LEU A 370 7.73 4.48 -7.18
C LEU A 370 8.78 3.38 -7.10
N PHE A 371 9.83 3.64 -6.34
CA PHE A 371 10.85 2.65 -5.99
C PHE A 371 11.04 2.66 -4.47
N PRO A 372 10.39 1.74 -3.74
CA PRO A 372 10.67 1.57 -2.32
C PRO A 372 12.15 1.27 -2.10
N ILE A 373 12.77 1.96 -1.14
CA ILE A 373 14.14 1.69 -0.75
C ILE A 373 14.13 0.47 0.17
N ARG A 374 14.77 -0.61 -0.26
CA ARG A 374 14.97 -1.82 0.53
C ARG A 374 16.40 -1.87 1.03
N VAL A 375 16.54 -1.97 2.33
CA VAL A 375 17.84 -2.21 2.96
C VAL A 375 17.90 -3.65 3.43
N LYS A 376 18.94 -4.35 3.00
CA LYS A 376 19.16 -5.75 3.33
C LYS A 376 20.55 -5.93 3.94
N CYS A 377 20.58 -6.56 5.10
CA CYS A 377 21.79 -7.02 5.73
C CYS A 377 21.91 -8.56 5.59
N SER A 378 23.07 -9.06 5.20
CA SER A 378 23.33 -10.50 5.16
C SER A 378 24.65 -10.81 5.86
N PHE A 379 24.59 -11.74 6.80
CA PHE A 379 25.81 -12.28 7.41
C PHE A 379 26.33 -13.44 6.57
N VAL A 380 27.58 -13.31 6.12
CA VAL A 380 28.21 -14.23 5.17
C VAL A 380 29.53 -14.78 5.73
N THR A 381 29.99 -15.87 5.17
CA THR A 381 31.31 -16.46 5.52
C THR A 381 32.42 -16.00 4.59
N SER A 382 32.05 -15.55 3.38
CA SER A 382 32.98 -15.04 2.37
C SER A 382 32.27 -14.11 1.42
N GLY A 383 32.98 -13.26 0.69
CA GLY A 383 32.43 -12.28 -0.23
C GLY A 383 31.73 -11.14 0.49
N GLU A 384 32.19 -10.82 1.68
CA GLU A 384 31.74 -9.72 2.50
C GLU A 384 32.11 -8.36 1.91
N HIS A 385 31.28 -7.36 2.23
CA HIS A 385 31.59 -5.94 2.04
C HIS A 385 32.26 -5.36 3.29
N VAL A 386 31.93 -5.93 4.45
CA VAL A 386 32.41 -5.48 5.77
C VAL A 386 32.81 -6.68 6.59
N ASN A 387 33.96 -6.56 7.24
CA ASN A 387 34.45 -7.53 8.21
C ASN A 387 34.32 -6.92 9.61
N VAL A 388 33.48 -7.51 10.45
CA VAL A 388 33.21 -7.05 11.82
C VAL A 388 33.86 -7.96 12.81
N SER A 389 34.76 -7.43 13.64
CA SER A 389 35.32 -8.11 14.79
C SER A 389 34.30 -8.16 15.93
N LEU A 390 33.94 -9.36 16.38
CA LEU A 390 33.04 -9.53 17.52
C LEU A 390 33.81 -9.79 18.80
N TRP A 391 33.68 -8.91 19.76
CA TRP A 391 34.38 -8.96 21.05
C TRP A 391 33.47 -9.52 22.17
N PRO A 392 34.04 -10.20 23.15
CA PRO A 392 33.28 -10.69 24.29
C PRO A 392 32.86 -9.56 25.23
N GLY A 393 31.72 -9.74 25.92
CA GLY A 393 31.24 -8.79 26.93
C GLY A 393 30.59 -7.57 26.35
N ALA A 394 30.88 -6.42 26.92
CA ALA A 394 30.41 -5.10 26.57
C ALA A 394 31.60 -4.13 26.45
N PRO A 395 31.45 -3.02 25.69
CA PRO A 395 32.48 -2.02 25.61
C PRO A 395 32.77 -1.42 26.99
N SER A 396 34.03 -1.22 27.32
CA SER A 396 34.44 -0.48 28.51
C SER A 396 35.05 0.83 28.06
N GLY A 397 34.75 1.93 28.70
CA GLY A 397 35.14 3.29 28.30
C GLY A 397 36.65 3.61 28.22
N ALA A 398 37.49 2.59 28.27
CA ALA A 398 38.95 2.69 28.00
C ALA A 398 39.39 1.43 27.28
N ALA A 399 40.32 1.55 26.32
CA ALA A 399 41.00 0.41 25.74
C ALA A 399 41.68 -0.39 26.86
N SER A 400 41.26 -1.64 27.06
CA SER A 400 41.86 -2.49 28.07
C SER A 400 43.26 -2.86 27.64
N ALA A 401 44.19 -3.08 28.61
CA ALA A 401 45.55 -3.56 28.38
C ALA A 401 45.63 -4.93 27.64
N GLY A 402 44.49 -5.54 27.38
CA GLY A 402 44.34 -6.80 26.62
C GLY A 402 44.00 -6.64 25.14
N GLY A 403 44.00 -5.44 24.58
CA GLY A 403 43.81 -5.21 23.15
C GLY A 403 42.36 -5.21 22.65
N ASN A 404 41.37 -5.17 23.56
CA ASN A 404 39.96 -4.94 23.18
C ASN A 404 39.74 -3.48 22.87
N PRO A 405 39.10 -3.11 21.74
CA PRO A 405 38.65 -1.72 21.53
C PRO A 405 37.67 -1.33 22.64
N GLY A 406 37.82 -0.11 23.14
CA GLY A 406 36.99 0.39 24.23
C GLY A 406 35.57 0.73 23.83
N TRP A 407 35.31 0.90 22.55
CA TRP A 407 34.06 1.42 22.00
C TRP A 407 33.52 0.58 20.86
N TRP A 408 32.20 0.68 20.65
CA TRP A 408 31.58 0.21 19.43
C TRP A 408 32.03 1.09 18.25
N ASP A 409 32.23 0.45 17.12
CA ASP A 409 32.37 1.10 15.82
C ASP A 409 31.90 0.16 14.70
N SER A 410 31.85 0.65 13.49
CA SER A 410 31.39 -0.13 12.33
C SER A 410 32.14 -1.45 12.09
N SER A 411 33.34 -1.60 12.64
CA SER A 411 34.21 -2.79 12.51
C SER A 411 34.38 -3.61 13.80
N ASN A 412 33.94 -3.07 14.94
CA ASN A 412 34.12 -3.70 16.25
C ASN A 412 32.80 -3.76 17.02
N TRP A 413 32.18 -4.92 17.09
CA TRP A 413 30.96 -5.18 17.80
C TRP A 413 31.18 -6.00 19.06
N TYR A 414 30.24 -5.94 20.00
CA TYR A 414 30.31 -6.66 21.26
C TYR A 414 29.13 -7.61 21.43
N GLU A 415 29.31 -8.70 22.21
CA GLU A 415 28.24 -9.66 22.49
C GLU A 415 27.08 -9.06 23.27
N ARG A 416 27.34 -8.02 24.07
CA ARG A 416 26.35 -7.33 24.90
C ARG A 416 26.35 -5.84 24.59
N THR A 417 25.19 -5.30 24.38
CA THR A 417 24.95 -3.88 24.47
C THR A 417 24.76 -3.54 25.92
N SER A 418 25.68 -2.82 26.55
CA SER A 418 25.46 -2.36 27.92
C SER A 418 25.67 -0.86 28.01
N GLY A 419 24.62 -0.18 28.41
CA GLY A 419 24.72 1.11 29.09
C GLY A 419 25.19 2.33 28.30
N ALA A 420 25.62 2.18 27.06
CA ALA A 420 26.08 3.33 26.25
C ALA A 420 24.94 4.12 25.59
N GLU A 421 23.69 3.65 25.72
CA GLU A 421 22.61 4.16 24.91
C GLU A 421 21.44 4.59 25.80
N GLY A 422 21.48 5.84 26.15
CA GLY A 422 20.28 6.55 26.56
C GLY A 422 19.27 6.55 25.41
N ASN A 423 17.99 6.36 25.72
CA ASN A 423 16.86 6.57 24.80
C ASN A 423 16.56 5.47 23.75
N GLY A 424 16.97 4.22 23.94
CA GLY A 424 16.53 3.10 23.08
C GLY A 424 17.21 3.05 21.71
N ALA A 425 18.37 3.67 21.55
CA ALA A 425 19.17 3.60 20.33
C ALA A 425 19.55 2.14 20.00
N VAL A 426 19.46 1.79 18.73
CA VAL A 426 19.80 0.46 18.23
C VAL A 426 21.21 0.51 17.67
N VAL A 427 22.24 0.21 18.50
CA VAL A 427 23.66 0.29 18.12
C VAL A 427 23.98 -0.39 16.80
N HIS A 428 23.52 -1.62 16.61
CA HIS A 428 23.82 -2.35 15.37
C HIS A 428 23.26 -1.67 14.12
N ALA A 429 22.12 -0.94 14.26
CA ALA A 429 21.56 -0.19 13.16
C ALA A 429 22.29 1.15 12.96
N HIS A 430 22.80 1.76 14.02
CA HIS A 430 23.68 2.92 13.96
C HIS A 430 24.98 2.57 13.24
N GLU A 431 25.71 1.58 13.74
CA GLU A 431 26.97 1.12 13.14
C GLU A 431 26.81 0.63 11.70
N PHE A 432 25.66 0.03 11.39
CA PHE A 432 25.32 -0.29 10.02
C PHE A 432 25.22 0.97 9.14
N GLY A 433 24.71 2.08 9.66
CA GLY A 433 24.67 3.37 8.96
C GLY A 433 26.03 3.78 8.44
N HIS A 434 27.09 3.62 9.24
CA HIS A 434 28.45 3.90 8.80
C HIS A 434 28.89 3.01 7.64
N THR A 435 28.47 1.74 7.61
CA THR A 435 28.82 0.84 6.51
C THR A 435 28.21 1.24 5.16
N ILE A 436 27.13 2.00 5.18
CA ILE A 436 26.49 2.54 3.98
C ILE A 436 26.81 4.03 3.74
N GLY A 437 27.79 4.56 4.47
CA GLY A 437 28.38 5.89 4.23
C GLY A 437 27.79 7.04 5.03
N MET A 438 27.08 6.75 6.13
CA MET A 438 26.58 7.79 7.04
C MET A 438 27.66 8.19 8.04
N GLU A 439 27.72 9.48 8.38
CA GLU A 439 28.55 10.00 9.45
C GLU A 439 27.72 10.16 10.72
N ASP A 440 28.40 10.24 11.86
CA ASP A 440 27.78 10.60 13.13
C ASP A 440 27.15 12.00 13.07
N GLU A 441 26.01 12.15 13.74
CA GLU A 441 25.27 13.41 13.80
C GLU A 441 25.31 14.09 15.20
N TYR A 442 26.35 13.78 15.98
CA TYR A 442 26.64 14.42 17.25
C TYR A 442 27.94 15.24 17.18
N ARG A 443 28.03 16.24 18.04
CA ARG A 443 29.18 17.18 18.09
C ARG A 443 30.49 16.40 18.37
N GLY A 444 31.44 16.47 17.46
CA GLY A 444 32.72 15.77 17.55
C GLY A 444 32.81 14.43 16.82
N GLY A 445 31.70 13.90 16.33
CA GLY A 445 31.69 12.66 15.53
C GLY A 445 31.57 12.89 14.02
N SER A 446 31.12 14.08 13.59
CA SER A 446 31.00 14.43 12.17
C SER A 446 32.01 15.51 11.78
N THR A 447 32.48 15.43 10.55
CA THR A 447 33.26 16.50 9.90
C THR A 447 32.38 17.53 9.20
N ILE A 448 31.08 17.28 9.08
CA ILE A 448 30.12 18.12 8.38
C ILE A 448 29.32 18.95 9.40
N ALA A 449 29.57 20.26 9.43
CA ALA A 449 28.96 21.17 10.39
C ALA A 449 27.43 21.20 10.37
N GLU A 450 26.81 20.85 9.25
CA GLU A 450 25.35 20.80 9.05
C GLU A 450 24.69 19.55 9.65
N CYS A 451 25.48 18.61 10.17
CA CYS A 451 25.03 17.33 10.72
C CYS A 451 24.95 17.32 12.25
N PHE A 452 25.20 18.43 12.93
CA PHE A 452 25.22 18.45 14.38
C PHE A 452 23.82 18.51 14.98
N ASP A 453 23.61 17.65 15.98
CA ASP A 453 22.42 17.66 16.84
C ASP A 453 21.09 17.48 16.09
N VAL A 454 20.94 16.39 15.34
CA VAL A 454 19.66 16.00 14.70
C VAL A 454 18.85 15.12 15.66
N PRO A 455 17.93 15.68 16.45
CA PRO A 455 17.20 14.92 17.47
C PRO A 455 16.43 13.75 16.86
N GLY A 456 16.55 12.58 17.47
CA GLY A 456 15.85 11.36 17.02
C GLY A 456 16.51 10.62 15.87
N SER A 457 17.57 11.16 15.26
CA SER A 457 18.31 10.49 14.19
C SER A 457 19.00 9.21 14.69
N ILE A 458 18.98 8.16 13.84
CA ILE A 458 19.72 6.93 14.10
C ILE A 458 21.22 7.19 14.16
N MET A 459 21.74 8.17 13.44
CA MET A 459 23.18 8.49 13.43
C MET A 459 23.58 9.42 14.60
N GLN A 460 22.66 9.76 15.49
CA GLN A 460 22.94 10.43 16.77
C GLN A 460 22.70 9.46 17.93
N SER A 461 21.48 9.40 18.42
CA SER A 461 21.09 8.55 19.55
C SER A 461 19.62 8.08 19.47
N GLY A 462 19.01 8.24 18.31
CA GLY A 462 17.62 7.91 18.07
C GLY A 462 17.43 6.62 17.24
N THR A 463 16.26 6.52 16.63
CA THR A 463 15.87 5.37 15.82
C THR A 463 15.34 5.76 14.42
N GLN A 464 15.34 7.06 14.11
CA GLN A 464 14.74 7.57 12.87
C GLN A 464 15.78 7.69 11.75
N VAL A 465 15.39 7.18 10.58
CA VAL A 465 16.15 7.36 9.34
C VAL A 465 15.64 8.61 8.64
N MET A 466 16.47 9.65 8.63
CA MET A 466 16.14 10.95 8.05
C MET A 466 16.34 10.96 6.53
N LYS A 467 15.66 11.88 5.84
CA LYS A 467 15.85 12.13 4.40
C LYS A 467 17.30 12.42 4.06
N ALA A 468 17.94 13.21 4.91
CA ALA A 468 19.33 13.62 4.77
C ALA A 468 20.29 12.44 4.65
N HIS A 469 20.03 11.30 5.31
CA HIS A 469 20.87 10.10 5.19
C HIS A 469 20.96 9.58 3.75
N TRP A 470 19.97 9.83 2.93
CA TRP A 470 19.95 9.39 1.53
C TRP A 470 20.47 10.44 0.56
N GLU A 471 20.34 11.72 0.91
CA GLU A 471 20.68 12.87 0.05
C GLU A 471 22.07 13.45 0.31
N ARG A 472 22.62 13.27 1.52
CA ARG A 472 23.95 13.80 1.85
C ARG A 472 25.02 13.06 1.06
N HIS A 473 25.98 13.84 0.60
CA HIS A 473 27.20 13.29 0.03
C HIS A 473 28.14 12.93 1.18
N PRO A 474 28.60 11.68 1.27
CA PRO A 474 29.77 11.41 2.09
C PRO A 474 30.93 12.28 1.57
N ALA A 475 31.88 12.63 2.43
CA ALA A 475 32.99 13.57 2.10
C ALA A 475 33.72 13.24 0.78
N SER A 476 33.58 12.03 0.28
CA SER A 476 34.16 11.56 -0.98
C SER A 476 33.17 10.70 -1.75
N GLY A 477 32.20 11.29 -2.46
CA GLY A 477 31.39 10.48 -3.36
C GLY A 477 29.92 10.91 -3.51
N LYS A 478 29.17 10.15 -4.30
CA LYS A 478 27.76 10.41 -4.57
C LYS A 478 26.89 9.87 -3.45
N SER A 479 25.86 10.62 -3.05
CA SER A 479 24.83 10.15 -2.14
C SER A 479 24.09 8.92 -2.69
N ILE A 480 23.41 8.18 -1.84
CA ILE A 480 22.61 7.01 -2.25
C ILE A 480 21.54 7.43 -3.26
N HIS A 481 20.86 8.55 -3.01
CA HIS A 481 19.89 9.14 -3.95
C HIS A 481 20.52 9.48 -5.30
N ALA A 482 21.69 10.14 -5.33
CA ALA A 482 22.38 10.45 -6.58
C ALA A 482 22.76 9.18 -7.38
N ARG A 483 23.17 8.11 -6.69
CA ARG A 483 23.44 6.80 -7.33
C ARG A 483 22.21 6.16 -7.92
N PHE A 484 21.06 6.30 -7.26
CA PHE A 484 19.78 5.87 -7.82
C PHE A 484 19.47 6.63 -9.12
N LEU A 485 19.57 7.97 -9.11
CA LEU A 485 19.31 8.79 -10.29
C LEU A 485 20.20 8.43 -11.48
N ASP A 486 21.48 8.17 -11.23
CA ASP A 486 22.42 7.72 -12.25
C ASP A 486 22.04 6.34 -12.81
N GLY A 487 21.62 5.42 -11.92
CA GLY A 487 21.24 4.07 -12.31
C GLY A 487 19.98 4.01 -13.17
N VAL A 488 18.97 4.78 -12.82
CA VAL A 488 17.72 4.87 -13.62
C VAL A 488 17.85 5.83 -14.81
N LYS A 489 18.98 6.55 -14.91
CA LYS A 489 19.24 7.54 -15.97
C LYS A 489 18.14 8.61 -16.11
N ASP A 490 17.48 8.92 -15.00
CA ASP A 490 16.43 9.92 -14.93
C ASP A 490 16.57 10.74 -13.64
N LYS A 491 16.76 12.05 -13.76
CA LYS A 491 16.92 12.97 -12.63
C LYS A 491 15.60 13.48 -12.05
N LYS A 492 14.48 12.93 -12.49
CA LYS A 492 13.13 13.39 -12.10
C LYS A 492 12.53 12.59 -10.96
N TYR A 493 13.34 12.19 -9.99
CA TYR A 493 12.91 11.52 -8.78
C TYR A 493 13.27 12.33 -7.54
N LYS A 494 12.45 12.21 -6.52
CA LYS A 494 12.65 12.77 -5.18
C LYS A 494 12.40 11.72 -4.11
N LEU A 495 13.03 11.86 -2.98
CA LEU A 495 12.79 11.05 -1.80
C LEU A 495 11.52 11.51 -1.07
N ILE A 496 10.64 10.58 -0.79
CA ILE A 496 9.47 10.77 0.06
C ILE A 496 9.38 9.66 1.11
N PRO A 497 8.84 9.91 2.29
CA PRO A 497 8.64 8.86 3.30
C PRO A 497 7.62 7.81 2.81
N VAL A 498 7.73 6.60 3.36
CA VAL A 498 6.79 5.50 3.04
C VAL A 498 5.49 5.67 3.77
#